data_6d125e35ca884cf3a83a504ef92e023b
#
_entry.id   6d125e35ca884cf3a83a504ef92e023b
#
_cell.length_a   1.000
_cell.length_b   1.000
_cell.length_c   1.000
_cell.angle_alpha   90.00
_cell.angle_beta   90.00
_cell.angle_gamma   90.00
#
_symmetry.space_group_name_H-M   'P 1'
#
loop_
_entity.id
_entity.type
_entity.pdbx_description
1 polymer ?
#
loop_
_entity_poly.entity_id
_entity_poly.type
_entity_poly.pdbx_seq_one_letter_code
_entity_poly.pdbx_strand_id
1 'polypeptide(L)'
;MHKLQLLKQNIDNKEQCEQLIKECIDEFSDSKQNQRGLITLIIRYYINNNKTDEIKEILYNNKNLMRRDYLSSLDYFLKKNHDNDYNYYNDIEYIYNNIDDIETKDVDLMIENKWINLLKRFDGYMINCSHNSNIDINDKKNLRKYSFDVSKMRDKYYQRIKNKDEMDIMMNNINVLIDGANMSHLTGKFDFSILPNIINKFNKIKIKAKIILHERHQLSTELMEQLSNYLIRTPTMRNDDDYMIYGMMIHNTMVLTNDQFRDHLKDMDLKTKCFVKSMTIKYSYNNLIIPKFSRCIQVNGDIIYIPTKDKNGFYKLEDLDSSSSSNNQI
;
A
#
# COMPACT_ATOMS: atom_id res chain seq x y z
N MET A 1 10.43 20.82 -23.12
CA MET A 1 11.38 20.35 -22.08
C MET A 1 12.28 21.46 -21.54
N HIS A 2 12.80 22.35 -22.38
CA HIS A 2 13.68 23.43 -21.96
C HIS A 2 13.06 24.44 -20.98
N LYS A 3 11.78 24.84 -21.15
CA LYS A 3 11.10 25.79 -20.25
C LYS A 3 10.84 25.26 -18.83
N LEU A 4 10.49 23.99 -18.66
CA LEU A 4 10.38 23.38 -17.32
C LEU A 4 11.74 23.36 -16.58
N GLN A 5 12.83 23.18 -17.31
CA GLN A 5 14.17 23.24 -16.75
C GLN A 5 14.53 24.66 -16.33
N LEU A 6 14.20 25.68 -17.17
CA LEU A 6 14.35 27.07 -16.81
C LEU A 6 13.52 27.47 -15.61
N LEU A 7 12.25 27.05 -15.54
CA LEU A 7 11.40 27.30 -14.40
C LEU A 7 12.00 26.71 -13.11
N LYS A 8 12.51 25.47 -13.18
CA LYS A 8 13.18 24.83 -12.04
C LYS A 8 14.43 25.59 -11.57
N GLN A 9 15.19 26.17 -12.49
CA GLN A 9 16.40 26.95 -12.19
C GLN A 9 16.07 28.31 -11.57
N ASN A 10 14.93 28.89 -11.91
CA ASN A 10 14.52 30.22 -11.49
C ASN A 10 13.43 30.22 -10.41
N ILE A 11 13.21 29.10 -9.73
CA ILE A 11 12.10 28.92 -8.78
C ILE A 11 12.17 29.91 -7.61
N ASP A 12 13.34 30.40 -7.26
CA ASP A 12 13.59 31.38 -6.21
C ASP A 12 13.54 32.84 -6.69
N ASN A 13 13.47 33.06 -8.02
CA ASN A 13 13.33 34.40 -8.61
C ASN A 13 11.85 34.65 -8.94
N LYS A 14 11.20 35.44 -8.10
CA LYS A 14 9.74 35.68 -8.15
C LYS A 14 9.24 36.16 -9.50
N GLU A 15 9.84 37.24 -10.06
CA GLU A 15 9.35 37.85 -11.29
C GLU A 15 9.54 36.93 -12.51
N GLN A 16 10.70 36.32 -12.64
CA GLN A 16 10.97 35.38 -13.72
C GLN A 16 10.16 34.10 -13.61
N CYS A 17 9.93 33.62 -12.39
CA CYS A 17 9.14 32.43 -12.17
C CYS A 17 7.67 32.61 -12.53
N GLU A 18 7.03 33.73 -12.14
CA GLU A 18 5.63 34.02 -12.48
C GLU A 18 5.42 34.14 -14.00
N GLN A 19 6.34 34.75 -14.69
CA GLN A 19 6.27 34.85 -16.15
C GLN A 19 6.43 33.47 -16.80
N LEU A 20 7.44 32.69 -16.38
CA LEU A 20 7.67 31.33 -16.90
C LEU A 20 6.51 30.39 -16.61
N ILE A 21 5.86 30.51 -15.46
CA ILE A 21 4.66 29.72 -15.13
C ILE A 21 3.56 29.98 -16.16
N LYS A 22 3.23 31.26 -16.43
CA LYS A 22 2.21 31.62 -17.42
C LYS A 22 2.55 31.05 -18.81
N GLU A 23 3.77 31.25 -19.27
CA GLU A 23 4.22 30.71 -20.56
C GLU A 23 4.16 29.18 -20.64
N CYS A 24 4.45 28.49 -19.52
CA CYS A 24 4.38 27.04 -19.46
C CYS A 24 2.94 26.52 -19.44
N ILE A 25 2.00 27.23 -18.79
CA ILE A 25 0.59 26.85 -18.78
C ILE A 25 0.04 26.85 -20.21
N ASP A 26 0.33 27.91 -20.97
CA ASP A 26 -0.13 28.04 -22.35
C ASP A 26 0.50 26.98 -23.28
N GLU A 27 1.79 26.71 -23.12
CA GLU A 27 2.53 25.77 -23.99
C GLU A 27 2.20 24.30 -23.71
N PHE A 28 1.90 23.95 -22.45
CA PHE A 28 1.71 22.54 -22.05
C PHE A 28 0.26 22.12 -21.87
N SER A 29 -0.69 22.94 -22.33
CA SER A 29 -2.13 22.65 -22.26
C SER A 29 -2.51 21.25 -22.76
N ASP A 30 -1.82 20.76 -23.80
CA ASP A 30 -2.13 19.49 -24.48
C ASP A 30 -1.28 18.28 -24.01
N SER A 31 -0.29 18.49 -23.14
CA SER A 31 0.62 17.42 -22.68
C SER A 31 0.44 17.07 -21.20
N LYS A 32 -0.28 16.00 -20.92
CA LYS A 32 -0.51 15.50 -19.54
C LYS A 32 0.79 15.30 -18.74
N GLN A 33 1.86 14.84 -19.38
CA GLN A 33 3.14 14.61 -18.70
C GLN A 33 3.83 15.92 -18.32
N ASN A 34 3.84 16.90 -19.23
CA ASN A 34 4.43 18.20 -18.97
C ASN A 34 3.59 18.99 -17.94
N GLN A 35 2.26 18.90 -18.02
CA GLN A 35 1.35 19.49 -17.03
C GLN A 35 1.66 18.98 -15.61
N ARG A 36 1.86 17.66 -15.41
CA ARG A 36 2.22 17.10 -14.09
C ARG A 36 3.55 17.67 -13.56
N GLY A 37 4.54 17.78 -14.42
CA GLY A 37 5.82 18.39 -14.05
C GLY A 37 5.69 19.86 -13.69
N LEU A 38 4.89 20.61 -14.47
CA LEU A 38 4.60 22.01 -14.24
C LEU A 38 3.87 22.23 -12.89
N ILE A 39 2.83 21.47 -12.61
CA ILE A 39 2.07 21.55 -11.34
C ILE A 39 3.01 21.39 -10.15
N THR A 40 3.90 20.41 -10.16
CA THR A 40 4.88 20.19 -9.08
C THR A 40 5.76 21.43 -8.86
N LEU A 41 6.21 22.09 -9.93
CA LEU A 41 7.03 23.29 -9.83
C LEU A 41 6.23 24.49 -9.33
N ILE A 42 4.98 24.64 -9.76
CA ILE A 42 4.07 25.71 -9.29
C ILE A 42 3.81 25.57 -7.79
N ILE A 43 3.49 24.36 -7.31
CA ILE A 43 3.28 24.11 -5.86
C ILE A 43 4.53 24.50 -5.09
N ARG A 44 5.73 24.10 -5.52
CA ARG A 44 7.00 24.49 -4.87
C ARG A 44 7.18 26.00 -4.84
N TYR A 45 6.93 26.67 -5.96
CA TYR A 45 7.00 28.12 -6.03
C TYR A 45 6.04 28.78 -5.04
N TYR A 46 4.81 28.31 -4.94
CA TYR A 46 3.83 28.83 -4.01
C TYR A 46 4.19 28.56 -2.54
N ILE A 47 4.75 27.40 -2.24
CA ILE A 47 5.29 27.06 -0.91
C ILE A 47 6.42 28.04 -0.53
N ASN A 48 7.39 28.25 -1.41
CA ASN A 48 8.53 29.15 -1.16
C ASN A 48 8.10 30.61 -0.98
N ASN A 49 6.99 31.01 -1.59
CA ASN A 49 6.47 32.37 -1.51
C ASN A 49 5.29 32.52 -0.51
N ASN A 50 5.01 31.51 0.31
CA ASN A 50 3.91 31.49 1.30
C ASN A 50 2.51 31.80 0.71
N LYS A 51 2.26 31.40 -0.54
CA LYS A 51 0.99 31.59 -1.25
C LYS A 51 0.01 30.46 -0.88
N THR A 52 -0.59 30.56 0.31
CA THR A 52 -1.43 29.50 0.89
C THR A 52 -2.70 29.23 0.09
N ASP A 53 -3.39 30.27 -0.35
CA ASP A 53 -4.68 30.14 -1.05
C ASP A 53 -4.48 29.53 -2.44
N GLU A 54 -3.40 29.88 -3.12
CA GLU A 54 -3.06 29.32 -4.42
C GLU A 54 -2.67 27.82 -4.32
N ILE A 55 -2.02 27.40 -3.21
CA ILE A 55 -1.75 26.00 -2.94
C ILE A 55 -3.07 25.24 -2.77
N LYS A 56 -4.00 25.79 -1.96
CA LYS A 56 -5.33 25.20 -1.76
C LYS A 56 -6.10 25.08 -3.06
N GLU A 57 -6.12 26.14 -3.86
CA GLU A 57 -6.78 26.16 -5.17
C GLU A 57 -6.29 25.02 -6.05
N ILE A 58 -4.95 24.81 -6.13
CA ILE A 58 -4.40 23.70 -6.90
C ILE A 58 -4.79 22.34 -6.31
N LEU A 59 -4.71 22.17 -5.00
CA LEU A 59 -5.03 20.92 -4.33
C LEU A 59 -6.48 20.49 -4.57
N TYR A 60 -7.43 21.43 -4.45
CA TYR A 60 -8.85 21.11 -4.54
C TYR A 60 -9.38 21.00 -5.98
N ASN A 61 -8.80 21.74 -6.91
CA ASN A 61 -9.32 21.84 -8.27
C ASN A 61 -8.58 20.94 -9.29
N ASN A 62 -7.43 20.36 -8.93
CA ASN A 62 -6.61 19.62 -9.88
C ASN A 62 -6.66 18.10 -9.62
N LYS A 63 -7.23 17.36 -10.58
CA LYS A 63 -7.35 15.89 -10.52
C LYS A 63 -6.07 15.13 -10.90
N ASN A 64 -5.03 15.83 -11.38
CA ASN A 64 -3.82 15.21 -11.92
C ASN A 64 -2.61 15.32 -10.97
N LEU A 65 -2.84 15.60 -9.69
CA LEU A 65 -1.80 15.70 -8.68
C LEU A 65 -1.10 14.35 -8.47
N MET A 66 0.19 14.42 -8.23
CA MET A 66 0.99 13.26 -7.86
C MET A 66 1.18 13.21 -6.34
N ARG A 67 1.46 12.04 -5.80
CA ARG A 67 1.73 11.83 -4.36
C ARG A 67 2.72 12.86 -3.81
N ARG A 68 3.79 13.17 -4.55
CA ARG A 68 4.80 14.16 -4.13
C ARG A 68 4.25 15.58 -3.96
N ASP A 69 3.22 15.93 -4.72
CA ASP A 69 2.58 17.24 -4.68
C ASP A 69 1.78 17.37 -3.38
N TYR A 70 1.02 16.33 -3.03
CA TYR A 70 0.34 16.21 -1.75
C TYR A 70 1.30 16.24 -0.56
N LEU A 71 2.42 15.50 -0.62
CA LEU A 71 3.39 15.46 0.48
C LEU A 71 4.10 16.81 0.68
N SER A 72 4.46 17.50 -0.41
CA SER A 72 5.06 18.83 -0.29
C SER A 72 4.10 19.85 0.33
N SER A 73 2.82 19.78 -0.04
CA SER A 73 1.78 20.63 0.53
C SER A 73 1.48 20.25 1.99
N LEU A 74 1.50 18.96 2.32
CA LEU A 74 1.36 18.48 3.70
C LEU A 74 2.43 19.07 4.60
N ASP A 75 3.71 18.95 4.22
CA ASP A 75 4.83 19.52 4.99
C ASP A 75 4.68 21.03 5.20
N TYR A 76 4.16 21.75 4.21
CA TYR A 76 3.86 23.18 4.31
C TYR A 76 2.74 23.47 5.32
N PHE A 77 1.59 22.79 5.21
CA PHE A 77 0.47 23.02 6.11
C PHE A 77 0.77 22.59 7.54
N LEU A 78 1.56 21.54 7.74
CA LEU A 78 1.99 21.11 9.06
C LEU A 78 2.86 22.18 9.75
N LYS A 79 3.81 22.76 9.04
CA LYS A 79 4.62 23.87 9.56
C LYS A 79 3.77 25.07 9.90
N LYS A 80 2.85 25.45 9.01
CA LYS A 80 1.94 26.56 9.23
C LYS A 80 0.97 26.32 10.41
N ASN A 81 0.49 25.10 10.59
CA ASN A 81 -0.39 24.74 11.71
C ASN A 81 0.32 24.83 13.05
N HIS A 82 1.65 24.60 13.07
CA HIS A 82 2.48 24.70 14.26
C HIS A 82 2.82 26.15 14.61
N ASP A 83 2.98 27.01 13.62
CA ASP A 83 3.48 28.39 13.78
C ASP A 83 2.39 29.44 14.00
N ASN A 84 1.09 29.10 13.76
CA ASN A 84 -0.01 30.07 13.76
C ASN A 84 -1.28 29.52 14.41
N ASP A 85 -2.14 30.41 14.92
CA ASP A 85 -3.50 30.14 15.42
C ASP A 85 -4.50 29.66 14.33
N TYR A 86 -4.05 29.49 13.10
CA TYR A 86 -4.88 29.00 11.98
C TYR A 86 -4.92 27.47 11.98
N ASN A 87 -6.14 26.94 12.03
CA ASN A 87 -6.36 25.50 11.95
C ASN A 87 -6.42 25.04 10.49
N TYR A 88 -5.33 24.46 10.00
CA TYR A 88 -5.24 23.84 8.68
C TYR A 88 -5.70 22.38 8.66
N TYR A 89 -6.44 21.93 9.66
CA TYR A 89 -6.87 20.54 9.80
C TYR A 89 -7.60 20.03 8.54
N ASN A 90 -8.52 20.81 7.97
CA ASN A 90 -9.28 20.40 6.79
C ASN A 90 -8.39 20.18 5.56
N ASP A 91 -7.37 21.02 5.36
CA ASP A 91 -6.42 20.91 4.26
C ASP A 91 -5.54 19.69 4.44
N ILE A 92 -5.06 19.43 5.66
CA ILE A 92 -4.28 18.26 6.03
C ILE A 92 -5.12 16.99 5.87
N GLU A 93 -6.36 16.99 6.35
CA GLU A 93 -7.30 15.88 6.18
C GLU A 93 -7.58 15.59 4.70
N TYR A 94 -7.76 16.61 3.89
CA TYR A 94 -7.92 16.46 2.44
C TYR A 94 -6.72 15.79 1.81
N ILE A 95 -5.51 16.22 2.17
CA ILE A 95 -4.27 15.63 1.66
C ILE A 95 -4.17 14.15 2.03
N TYR A 96 -4.41 13.79 3.30
CA TYR A 96 -4.39 12.39 3.74
C TYR A 96 -5.45 11.53 3.06
N ASN A 97 -6.56 12.11 2.62
CA ASN A 97 -7.57 11.37 1.84
C ASN A 97 -7.16 11.09 0.39
N ASN A 98 -6.14 11.78 -0.12
CA ASN A 98 -5.67 11.68 -1.50
C ASN A 98 -4.29 11.02 -1.63
N ILE A 99 -3.67 10.60 -0.52
CA ILE A 99 -2.45 9.80 -0.53
C ILE A 99 -2.76 8.33 -0.21
N ASP A 100 -2.15 7.43 -0.97
CA ASP A 100 -2.42 5.99 -0.86
C ASP A 100 -1.67 5.30 0.29
N ASP A 101 -0.66 5.94 0.85
CA ASP A 101 0.22 5.36 1.88
C ASP A 101 0.45 6.35 3.01
N ILE A 102 0.31 5.87 4.25
CA ILE A 102 0.74 6.58 5.46
C ILE A 102 1.94 5.86 6.09
N GLU A 103 2.80 6.63 6.72
CA GLU A 103 3.98 6.15 7.43
C GLU A 103 3.79 6.27 8.95
N THR A 104 4.66 5.63 9.73
CA THR A 104 4.61 5.72 11.19
C THR A 104 4.66 7.17 11.69
N LYS A 105 5.46 8.02 11.03
CA LYS A 105 5.54 9.46 11.36
C LYS A 105 4.23 10.20 11.21
N ASP A 106 3.42 9.82 10.21
CA ASP A 106 2.11 10.44 9.99
C ASP A 106 1.14 10.05 11.11
N VAL A 107 1.21 8.79 11.56
CA VAL A 107 0.42 8.31 12.70
C VAL A 107 0.85 8.99 14.00
N ASP A 108 2.15 9.07 14.25
CA ASP A 108 2.70 9.76 15.43
C ASP A 108 2.20 11.22 15.46
N LEU A 109 2.23 11.90 14.31
CA LEU A 109 1.72 13.26 14.15
C LEU A 109 0.22 13.38 14.45
N MET A 110 -0.60 12.44 13.95
CA MET A 110 -2.05 12.43 14.21
C MET A 110 -2.35 12.21 15.71
N ILE A 111 -1.54 11.41 16.40
CA ILE A 111 -1.65 11.19 17.84
C ILE A 111 -1.26 12.47 18.60
N GLU A 112 -0.13 13.06 18.28
CA GLU A 112 0.37 14.29 18.91
C GLU A 112 -0.64 15.44 18.80
N ASN A 113 -1.27 15.56 17.63
CA ASN A 113 -2.28 16.62 17.37
C ASN A 113 -3.71 16.20 17.76
N LYS A 114 -3.91 15.03 18.35
CA LYS A 114 -5.23 14.49 18.74
C LYS A 114 -6.24 14.38 17.59
N TRP A 115 -5.79 14.10 16.39
CA TRP A 115 -6.65 13.95 15.21
C TRP A 115 -7.29 12.56 15.16
N ILE A 116 -8.06 12.23 16.19
CA ILE A 116 -8.64 10.90 16.39
C ILE A 116 -9.59 10.50 15.27
N ASN A 117 -10.42 11.44 14.80
CA ASN A 117 -11.33 11.17 13.68
C ASN A 117 -10.58 10.85 12.39
N LEU A 118 -9.44 11.50 12.14
CA LEU A 118 -8.58 11.19 11.01
C LEU A 118 -7.96 9.80 11.17
N LEU A 119 -7.46 9.44 12.35
CA LEU A 119 -6.96 8.10 12.64
C LEU A 119 -8.03 7.01 12.43
N LYS A 120 -9.27 7.25 12.87
CA LYS A 120 -10.40 6.30 12.67
C LYS A 120 -10.66 6.03 11.18
N ARG A 121 -10.41 6.99 10.30
CA ARG A 121 -10.58 6.82 8.84
C ARG A 121 -9.51 5.92 8.21
N PHE A 122 -8.36 5.80 8.85
CA PHE A 122 -7.28 4.90 8.42
C PHE A 122 -7.44 3.47 8.93
N ASP A 123 -8.66 3.10 9.35
CA ASP A 123 -8.99 1.75 9.71
C ASP A 123 -8.63 0.75 8.59
N GLY A 124 -7.84 -0.26 8.92
CA GLY A 124 -7.33 -1.24 7.96
C GLY A 124 -6.13 -0.76 7.14
N TYR A 125 -5.64 0.45 7.32
CA TYR A 125 -4.44 0.93 6.65
C TYR A 125 -3.19 0.25 7.19
N MET A 126 -2.37 -0.23 6.29
CA MET A 126 -1.02 -0.68 6.62
C MET A 126 -0.10 0.51 6.79
N ILE A 127 0.55 0.57 7.94
CA ILE A 127 1.63 1.51 8.16
C ILE A 127 2.90 0.95 7.52
N ASN A 128 3.51 1.73 6.64
CA ASN A 128 4.75 1.35 5.99
C ASN A 128 5.89 1.47 7.01
N CYS A 129 6.25 0.36 7.63
CA CYS A 129 7.34 0.32 8.60
C CYS A 129 8.58 -0.31 7.97
N SER A 130 9.65 0.42 7.91
CA SER A 130 10.94 0.07 7.31
C SER A 130 11.81 -0.94 8.10
N HIS A 131 11.25 -1.78 8.97
CA HIS A 131 12.06 -2.65 9.83
C HIS A 131 11.81 -4.14 9.60
N ASN A 132 12.88 -4.85 9.29
CA ASN A 132 13.01 -6.31 9.31
C ASN A 132 12.78 -6.83 10.72
N SER A 133 11.72 -7.55 10.95
CA SER A 133 11.53 -8.34 12.15
C SER A 133 10.96 -9.69 11.77
N ASN A 134 11.60 -10.74 12.25
CA ASN A 134 11.11 -12.11 12.18
C ASN A 134 9.78 -12.17 12.94
N ILE A 135 8.68 -12.37 12.23
CA ILE A 135 7.37 -12.58 12.85
C ILE A 135 7.07 -14.05 12.85
N ASP A 136 6.64 -14.53 14.00
CA ASP A 136 6.02 -15.83 14.13
C ASP A 136 4.69 -15.83 13.36
N ILE A 137 4.60 -16.70 12.35
CA ILE A 137 3.39 -16.87 11.53
C ILE A 137 2.20 -17.35 12.40
N ASN A 138 2.47 -17.87 13.59
CA ASN A 138 1.43 -18.29 14.55
C ASN A 138 0.64 -17.12 15.17
N ASP A 139 1.17 -15.91 15.17
CA ASP A 139 0.44 -14.69 15.59
C ASP A 139 -0.72 -14.32 14.65
N LYS A 140 -0.79 -14.98 13.49
CA LYS A 140 -1.89 -14.84 12.54
C LYS A 140 -3.29 -14.99 13.15
N LYS A 141 -3.48 -15.88 14.13
CA LYS A 141 -4.79 -16.19 14.69
C LYS A 141 -5.42 -15.02 15.45
N ASN A 142 -4.61 -14.18 16.06
CA ASN A 142 -5.08 -13.08 16.90
C ASN A 142 -5.40 -11.82 16.10
N LEU A 143 -4.76 -11.64 14.94
CA LEU A 143 -4.90 -10.45 14.10
C LEU A 143 -6.02 -10.55 13.06
N ARG A 144 -6.54 -11.76 12.83
CA ARG A 144 -7.60 -12.04 11.86
C ARG A 144 -9.02 -11.70 12.32
N LYS A 145 -9.22 -11.17 13.52
CA LYS A 145 -10.55 -10.69 13.95
C LYS A 145 -11.02 -9.47 13.17
N TYR A 146 -10.12 -8.88 12.40
CA TYR A 146 -10.44 -7.76 11.52
C TYR A 146 -10.81 -8.30 10.14
N SER A 147 -12.09 -8.44 9.88
CA SER A 147 -12.57 -8.74 8.53
C SER A 147 -12.61 -7.44 7.73
N PHE A 148 -11.65 -7.27 6.83
CA PHE A 148 -11.85 -6.31 5.76
C PHE A 148 -13.12 -6.71 4.99
N ASP A 149 -14.02 -5.77 4.75
CA ASP A 149 -15.16 -6.02 3.89
C ASP A 149 -14.66 -6.09 2.43
N VAL A 150 -14.23 -7.27 2.05
CA VAL A 150 -13.80 -7.59 0.70
C VAL A 150 -14.92 -8.26 -0.12
N SER A 151 -16.16 -8.24 0.36
CA SER A 151 -17.29 -8.98 -0.20
C SER A 151 -17.46 -8.71 -1.70
N LYS A 152 -17.50 -7.44 -2.12
CA LYS A 152 -17.63 -7.07 -3.53
C LYS A 152 -16.50 -7.59 -4.41
N MET A 153 -15.27 -7.54 -3.91
CA MET A 153 -14.11 -8.02 -4.65
C MET A 153 -14.02 -9.54 -4.62
N ARG A 154 -14.47 -10.18 -3.52
CA ARG A 154 -14.61 -11.62 -3.41
C ARG A 154 -15.46 -12.18 -4.54
N ASP A 155 -16.65 -11.62 -4.79
CA ASP A 155 -17.56 -12.06 -5.83
C ASP A 155 -16.94 -11.87 -7.23
N LYS A 156 -16.28 -10.74 -7.47
CA LYS A 156 -15.56 -10.47 -8.73
C LYS A 156 -14.52 -11.54 -9.03
N TYR A 157 -13.65 -11.88 -8.06
CA TYR A 157 -12.61 -12.88 -8.27
C TYR A 157 -13.16 -14.30 -8.28
N TYR A 158 -14.21 -14.58 -7.49
CA TYR A 158 -14.91 -15.86 -7.55
C TYR A 158 -15.43 -16.18 -8.95
N GLN A 159 -15.94 -15.19 -9.69
CA GLN A 159 -16.42 -15.37 -11.06
C GLN A 159 -15.30 -15.59 -12.09
N ARG A 160 -14.08 -15.15 -11.80
CA ARG A 160 -12.94 -15.28 -12.71
C ARG A 160 -12.28 -16.65 -12.68
N ILE A 161 -12.51 -17.43 -11.65
CA ILE A 161 -11.88 -18.74 -11.48
C ILE A 161 -12.66 -19.81 -12.26
N LYS A 162 -11.91 -20.62 -13.01
CA LYS A 162 -12.41 -21.83 -13.64
C LYS A 162 -12.21 -23.01 -12.69
N ASN A 163 -13.12 -23.99 -12.69
CA ASN A 163 -13.06 -25.18 -11.84
C ASN A 163 -12.96 -24.83 -10.33
N LYS A 164 -13.89 -24.02 -9.86
CA LYS A 164 -13.89 -23.48 -8.48
C LYS A 164 -13.83 -24.55 -7.41
N ASP A 165 -14.65 -25.59 -7.53
CA ASP A 165 -14.70 -26.68 -6.54
C ASP A 165 -13.34 -27.39 -6.40
N GLU A 166 -12.65 -27.61 -7.52
CA GLU A 166 -11.30 -28.16 -7.52
C GLU A 166 -10.29 -27.18 -6.88
N MET A 167 -10.37 -25.88 -7.22
CA MET A 167 -9.53 -24.87 -6.63
C MET A 167 -9.77 -24.74 -5.13
N ASP A 168 -11.00 -24.78 -4.68
CA ASP A 168 -11.34 -24.71 -3.26
C ASP A 168 -10.76 -25.93 -2.50
N ILE A 169 -10.81 -27.10 -3.07
CA ILE A 169 -10.16 -28.31 -2.50
C ILE A 169 -8.64 -28.14 -2.45
N MET A 170 -8.01 -27.68 -3.55
CA MET A 170 -6.58 -27.51 -3.64
C MET A 170 -6.05 -26.42 -2.69
N MET A 171 -6.81 -25.36 -2.46
CA MET A 171 -6.42 -24.22 -1.62
C MET A 171 -6.84 -24.40 -0.16
N ASN A 172 -7.66 -25.37 0.15
CA ASN A 172 -8.12 -25.61 1.52
C ASN A 172 -6.93 -25.94 2.45
N ASN A 173 -6.89 -25.24 3.58
CA ASN A 173 -5.81 -25.37 4.56
C ASN A 173 -4.40 -25.04 4.07
N ILE A 174 -4.27 -24.33 2.96
CA ILE A 174 -2.98 -23.81 2.48
C ILE A 174 -2.70 -22.47 3.18
N ASN A 175 -1.47 -22.30 3.66
CA ASN A 175 -1.04 -21.06 4.31
C ASN A 175 -0.45 -20.07 3.30
N VAL A 176 0.28 -20.58 2.29
CA VAL A 176 1.03 -19.76 1.32
C VAL A 176 0.83 -20.30 -0.09
N LEU A 177 0.46 -19.43 -1.00
CA LEU A 177 0.58 -19.62 -2.45
C LEU A 177 1.88 -18.99 -2.94
N ILE A 178 2.61 -19.68 -3.77
CA ILE A 178 3.87 -19.22 -4.35
C ILE A 178 3.61 -18.88 -5.81
N ASP A 179 3.91 -17.66 -6.21
CA ASP A 179 3.95 -17.27 -7.61
C ASP A 179 5.15 -17.90 -8.30
N GLY A 180 4.91 -19.03 -8.96
CA GLY A 180 5.98 -19.82 -9.53
C GLY A 180 6.75 -19.11 -10.64
N ALA A 181 6.08 -18.32 -11.47
CA ALA A 181 6.71 -17.57 -12.54
C ALA A 181 7.57 -16.42 -12.01
N ASN A 182 7.04 -15.64 -11.08
CA ASN A 182 7.77 -14.52 -10.48
C ASN A 182 8.98 -15.00 -9.69
N MET A 183 8.81 -16.07 -8.90
CA MET A 183 9.91 -16.64 -8.12
C MET A 183 11.03 -17.20 -8.99
N SER A 184 10.72 -17.69 -10.18
CA SER A 184 11.72 -18.21 -11.13
C SER A 184 12.66 -17.14 -11.70
N HIS A 185 12.35 -15.86 -11.53
CA HIS A 185 13.20 -14.73 -11.93
C HIS A 185 14.19 -14.27 -10.84
N LEU A 186 14.16 -14.84 -9.65
CA LEU A 186 14.92 -14.37 -8.49
C LEU A 186 16.43 -14.29 -8.68
N THR A 187 17.00 -15.19 -9.46
CA THR A 187 18.45 -15.22 -9.74
C THR A 187 18.85 -14.29 -10.88
N GLY A 188 17.91 -13.49 -11.43
CA GLY A 188 18.13 -12.67 -12.63
C GLY A 188 18.03 -13.47 -13.93
N LYS A 189 17.93 -14.80 -13.85
CA LYS A 189 17.62 -15.69 -14.97
C LYS A 189 16.36 -16.47 -14.63
N PHE A 190 15.55 -16.71 -15.66
CA PHE A 190 14.32 -17.49 -15.50
C PHE A 190 14.69 -18.98 -15.29
N ASP A 191 14.47 -19.48 -14.08
CA ASP A 191 14.85 -20.85 -13.69
C ASP A 191 13.88 -21.41 -12.66
N PHE A 192 13.17 -22.50 -13.03
CA PHE A 192 12.24 -23.18 -12.14
C PHE A 192 12.92 -24.09 -11.10
N SER A 193 14.22 -24.38 -11.21
CA SER A 193 14.94 -25.23 -10.27
C SER A 193 15.00 -24.67 -8.84
N ILE A 194 14.68 -23.38 -8.67
CA ILE A 194 14.59 -22.72 -7.38
C ILE A 194 13.34 -23.15 -6.57
N LEU A 195 12.25 -23.55 -7.25
CA LEU A 195 10.96 -23.80 -6.62
C LEU A 195 10.99 -24.92 -5.56
N PRO A 196 11.65 -26.08 -5.79
CA PRO A 196 11.79 -27.10 -4.75
C PRO A 196 12.47 -26.56 -3.47
N ASN A 197 13.47 -25.70 -3.62
CA ASN A 197 14.16 -25.11 -2.47
C ASN A 197 13.24 -24.19 -1.66
N ILE A 198 12.37 -23.44 -2.33
CA ILE A 198 11.38 -22.56 -1.67
C ILE A 198 10.37 -23.43 -0.90
N ILE A 199 9.83 -24.47 -1.52
CA ILE A 199 8.91 -25.42 -0.88
C ILE A 199 9.58 -26.06 0.35
N ASN A 200 10.83 -26.51 0.23
CA ASN A 200 11.56 -27.11 1.34
C ASN A 200 11.75 -26.14 2.52
N LYS A 201 11.96 -24.84 2.25
CA LYS A 201 12.01 -23.82 3.32
C LYS A 201 10.68 -23.73 4.07
N PHE A 202 9.54 -23.73 3.37
CA PHE A 202 8.22 -23.70 4.01
C PHE A 202 7.93 -24.99 4.79
N ASN A 203 8.28 -26.14 4.23
CA ASN A 203 8.11 -27.45 4.90
C ASN A 203 8.91 -27.53 6.21
N LYS A 204 10.15 -27.01 6.24
CA LYS A 204 10.99 -26.96 7.46
C LYS A 204 10.32 -26.20 8.60
N ILE A 205 9.55 -25.17 8.30
CA ILE A 205 8.81 -24.37 9.29
C ILE A 205 7.33 -24.79 9.42
N LYS A 206 6.99 -25.98 8.91
CA LYS A 206 5.66 -26.59 8.97
C LYS A 206 4.54 -25.72 8.38
N ILE A 207 4.83 -24.96 7.35
CA ILE A 207 3.87 -24.16 6.61
C ILE A 207 3.49 -24.87 5.33
N LYS A 208 2.19 -25.06 5.14
CA LYS A 208 1.65 -25.68 3.92
C LYS A 208 1.66 -24.65 2.80
N ALA A 209 2.43 -24.92 1.76
CA ALA A 209 2.55 -24.06 0.58
C ALA A 209 2.18 -24.82 -0.70
N LYS A 210 1.63 -24.10 -1.66
CA LYS A 210 1.37 -24.54 -3.03
C LYS A 210 1.93 -23.52 -4.02
N ILE A 211 2.25 -23.96 -5.21
CA ILE A 211 2.80 -23.14 -6.30
C ILE A 211 1.70 -22.91 -7.32
N ILE A 212 1.39 -21.66 -7.62
CA ILE A 212 0.56 -21.27 -8.76
C ILE A 212 1.49 -21.13 -9.97
N LEU A 213 1.17 -21.81 -11.06
CA LEU A 213 1.95 -21.75 -12.28
C LEU A 213 1.07 -21.99 -13.50
N HIS A 214 1.11 -21.06 -14.46
CA HIS A 214 0.35 -21.14 -15.70
C HIS A 214 0.76 -22.37 -16.53
N GLU A 215 -0.23 -23.01 -17.17
CA GLU A 215 -0.01 -24.19 -18.04
C GLU A 215 0.99 -23.95 -19.17
N ARG A 216 1.13 -22.70 -19.64
CA ARG A 216 2.14 -22.35 -20.67
C ARG A 216 3.59 -22.64 -20.26
N HIS A 217 3.86 -22.68 -18.96
CA HIS A 217 5.19 -22.93 -18.44
C HIS A 217 5.46 -24.44 -18.36
N GLN A 218 6.35 -24.91 -19.18
CA GLN A 218 6.76 -26.32 -19.19
C GLN A 218 7.87 -26.53 -18.15
N LEU A 219 7.69 -27.52 -17.31
CA LEU A 219 8.70 -27.99 -16.37
C LEU A 219 9.35 -29.24 -16.95
N SER A 220 10.60 -29.51 -16.60
CA SER A 220 11.23 -30.80 -16.90
C SER A 220 10.48 -31.93 -16.17
N THR A 221 10.54 -33.13 -16.69
CA THR A 221 9.91 -34.32 -16.07
C THR A 221 10.32 -34.48 -14.60
N GLU A 222 11.58 -34.27 -14.31
CA GLU A 222 12.13 -34.35 -12.96
C GLU A 222 11.51 -33.31 -12.02
N LEU A 223 11.40 -32.04 -12.46
CA LEU A 223 10.73 -30.97 -11.67
C LEU A 223 9.24 -31.22 -11.52
N MET A 224 8.58 -31.75 -12.55
CA MET A 224 7.17 -32.13 -12.46
C MET A 224 6.94 -33.20 -11.40
N GLU A 225 7.79 -34.24 -11.34
CA GLU A 225 7.70 -35.28 -10.32
C GLU A 225 7.92 -34.71 -8.93
N GLN A 226 8.97 -33.89 -8.75
CA GLN A 226 9.27 -33.25 -7.46
C GLN A 226 8.19 -32.32 -6.96
N LEU A 227 7.52 -31.59 -7.85
CA LEU A 227 6.58 -30.55 -7.51
C LEU A 227 5.12 -30.97 -7.67
N SER A 228 4.82 -32.17 -8.17
CA SER A 228 3.46 -32.63 -8.50
C SER A 228 2.43 -32.38 -7.38
N ASN A 229 2.82 -32.66 -6.14
CA ASN A 229 1.96 -32.47 -4.96
C ASN A 229 1.80 -31.00 -4.53
N TYR A 230 2.58 -30.11 -5.10
CA TYR A 230 2.62 -28.69 -4.73
C TYR A 230 2.06 -27.76 -5.81
N LEU A 231 1.89 -28.26 -7.04
CA LEU A 231 1.47 -27.44 -8.18
C LEU A 231 -0.05 -27.26 -8.24
N ILE A 232 -0.45 -26.02 -8.48
CA ILE A 232 -1.76 -25.64 -8.95
C ILE A 232 -1.53 -25.02 -10.34
N ARG A 233 -2.06 -25.66 -11.38
CA ARG A 233 -1.90 -25.20 -12.76
C ARG A 233 -3.06 -24.28 -13.13
N THR A 234 -2.74 -23.06 -13.53
CA THR A 234 -3.77 -22.13 -14.04
C THR A 234 -3.99 -22.38 -15.52
N PRO A 235 -5.27 -22.51 -15.95
CA PRO A 235 -5.60 -22.86 -17.32
C PRO A 235 -5.16 -21.82 -18.33
N THR A 236 -4.93 -22.25 -19.57
CA THR A 236 -4.69 -21.38 -20.71
C THR A 236 -5.78 -20.30 -20.79
N MET A 237 -5.42 -19.06 -21.14
CA MET A 237 -6.28 -17.87 -21.21
C MET A 237 -6.78 -17.34 -19.84
N ARG A 238 -6.19 -17.76 -18.74
CA ARG A 238 -6.44 -17.20 -17.40
C ARG A 238 -5.19 -16.57 -16.84
N ASN A 239 -5.37 -15.62 -15.95
CA ASN A 239 -4.24 -14.92 -15.29
C ASN A 239 -3.94 -15.57 -13.94
N ASP A 240 -2.67 -15.87 -13.68
CA ASP A 240 -2.19 -16.42 -12.42
C ASP A 240 -2.54 -15.49 -11.24
N ASP A 241 -2.50 -14.17 -11.48
CA ASP A 241 -2.85 -13.16 -10.47
C ASP A 241 -4.29 -13.31 -9.99
N ASP A 242 -5.24 -13.64 -10.88
CA ASP A 242 -6.64 -13.86 -10.48
C ASP A 242 -6.75 -15.02 -9.47
N TYR A 243 -5.97 -16.10 -9.67
CA TYR A 243 -5.93 -17.25 -8.76
C TYR A 243 -5.25 -16.91 -7.44
N MET A 244 -4.17 -16.13 -7.47
CA MET A 244 -3.49 -15.68 -6.27
C MET A 244 -4.37 -14.76 -5.42
N ILE A 245 -5.02 -13.77 -6.05
CA ILE A 245 -5.93 -12.86 -5.37
C ILE A 245 -7.17 -13.61 -4.85
N TYR A 246 -7.67 -14.59 -5.61
CA TYR A 246 -8.73 -15.49 -5.15
C TYR A 246 -8.34 -16.22 -3.86
N GLY A 247 -7.15 -16.82 -3.83
CA GLY A 247 -6.61 -17.48 -2.64
C GLY A 247 -6.53 -16.55 -1.42
N MET A 248 -6.12 -15.28 -1.64
CA MET A 248 -6.11 -14.28 -0.59
C MET A 248 -7.52 -14.00 -0.05
N MET A 249 -8.48 -13.74 -0.93
CA MET A 249 -9.81 -13.26 -0.57
C MET A 249 -10.75 -14.35 -0.04
N ILE A 250 -10.69 -15.55 -0.59
CA ILE A 250 -11.60 -16.65 -0.26
C ILE A 250 -11.01 -17.55 0.83
N HIS A 251 -9.75 -17.95 0.65
CA HIS A 251 -9.08 -18.91 1.53
C HIS A 251 -8.21 -18.23 2.58
N ASN A 252 -8.08 -16.89 2.49
CA ASN A 252 -7.26 -16.11 3.40
C ASN A 252 -5.81 -16.63 3.43
N THR A 253 -5.29 -16.99 2.26
CA THR A 253 -3.97 -17.55 2.03
C THR A 253 -3.01 -16.43 1.66
N MET A 254 -1.80 -16.42 2.22
CA MET A 254 -0.76 -15.47 1.82
C MET A 254 -0.19 -15.83 0.46
N VAL A 255 0.34 -14.85 -0.25
CA VAL A 255 1.00 -15.06 -1.54
C VAL A 255 2.45 -14.62 -1.47
N LEU A 256 3.36 -15.51 -1.85
CA LEU A 256 4.78 -15.20 -2.04
C LEU A 256 5.01 -14.74 -3.47
N THR A 257 5.21 -13.44 -3.65
CA THR A 257 5.52 -12.83 -4.94
C THR A 257 6.18 -11.46 -4.75
N ASN A 258 7.02 -11.04 -5.69
CA ASN A 258 7.50 -9.67 -5.79
C ASN A 258 6.62 -8.81 -6.71
N ASP A 259 5.61 -9.38 -7.36
CA ASP A 259 4.62 -8.62 -8.11
C ASP A 259 3.84 -7.69 -7.17
N GLN A 260 3.47 -6.55 -7.70
CA GLN A 260 2.72 -5.51 -6.99
C GLN A 260 1.23 -5.53 -7.31
N PHE A 261 0.77 -6.43 -8.17
CA PHE A 261 -0.62 -6.54 -8.63
C PHE A 261 -1.23 -5.22 -9.12
N ARG A 262 -0.42 -4.32 -9.72
CA ARG A 262 -0.81 -2.94 -10.04
C ARG A 262 -2.10 -2.84 -10.86
N ASP A 263 -2.25 -3.72 -11.85
CA ASP A 263 -3.41 -3.71 -12.72
C ASP A 263 -4.69 -4.15 -12.02
N HIS A 264 -4.58 -5.05 -11.06
CA HIS A 264 -5.68 -5.48 -10.22
C HIS A 264 -6.02 -4.45 -9.15
N LEU A 265 -5.01 -3.82 -8.55
CA LEU A 265 -5.19 -2.84 -7.48
C LEU A 265 -5.88 -1.56 -7.96
N LYS A 266 -5.80 -1.18 -9.24
CA LYS A 266 -6.46 0.03 -9.77
C LYS A 266 -7.96 0.08 -9.46
N ASP A 267 -8.62 -1.06 -9.58
CA ASP A 267 -10.07 -1.19 -9.44
C ASP A 267 -10.53 -1.48 -8.00
N MET A 268 -9.59 -1.60 -7.06
CA MET A 268 -9.89 -1.92 -5.67
C MET A 268 -10.03 -0.64 -4.85
N ASP A 269 -10.95 -0.67 -3.88
CA ASP A 269 -10.98 0.33 -2.82
C ASP A 269 -9.72 0.21 -1.94
N LEU A 270 -9.48 1.24 -1.14
CA LEU A 270 -8.24 1.35 -0.38
C LEU A 270 -8.08 0.26 0.67
N LYS A 271 -9.16 -0.15 1.36
CA LYS A 271 -9.13 -1.24 2.35
C LYS A 271 -8.75 -2.55 1.68
N THR A 272 -9.33 -2.84 0.52
CA THR A 272 -9.01 -4.04 -0.26
C THR A 272 -7.56 -4.00 -0.76
N LYS A 273 -7.06 -2.83 -1.21
CA LYS A 273 -5.63 -2.65 -1.57
C LYS A 273 -4.71 -2.98 -0.39
N CYS A 274 -5.02 -2.46 0.78
CA CYS A 274 -4.26 -2.74 2.00
C CYS A 274 -4.31 -4.22 2.37
N PHE A 275 -5.48 -4.86 2.24
CA PHE A 275 -5.63 -6.29 2.47
C PHE A 275 -4.72 -7.10 1.54
N VAL A 276 -4.77 -6.88 0.22
CA VAL A 276 -3.91 -7.60 -0.75
C VAL A 276 -2.43 -7.39 -0.45
N LYS A 277 -2.02 -6.14 -0.19
CA LYS A 277 -0.64 -5.84 0.21
C LYS A 277 -0.24 -6.57 1.49
N SER A 278 -1.14 -6.67 2.47
CA SER A 278 -0.89 -7.37 3.73
C SER A 278 -0.78 -8.88 3.56
N MET A 279 -1.42 -9.44 2.55
CA MET A 279 -1.38 -10.87 2.24
C MET A 279 -0.17 -11.26 1.36
N THR A 280 0.63 -10.29 0.92
CA THR A 280 1.77 -10.52 0.02
C THR A 280 3.07 -10.64 0.80
N ILE A 281 3.75 -11.78 0.67
CA ILE A 281 5.09 -12.02 1.17
C ILE A 281 6.07 -11.62 0.06
N LYS A 282 7.07 -10.80 0.39
CA LYS A 282 8.14 -10.46 -0.53
C LYS A 282 9.35 -11.37 -0.29
N TYR A 283 10.10 -11.61 -1.34
CA TYR A 283 11.31 -12.40 -1.28
C TYR A 283 12.51 -11.56 -1.74
N SER A 284 13.60 -11.61 -0.97
CA SER A 284 14.88 -10.99 -1.31
C SER A 284 15.99 -12.02 -1.06
N TYR A 285 16.68 -12.37 -2.11
CA TYR A 285 17.84 -13.29 -2.23
C TYR A 285 17.94 -14.44 -1.22
N ASN A 286 17.70 -14.59 -0.15
CA ASN A 286 17.63 -15.70 0.81
C ASN A 286 16.66 -15.47 1.96
N ASN A 287 15.95 -14.32 1.94
CA ASN A 287 15.09 -13.92 3.03
C ASN A 287 13.65 -13.78 2.54
N LEU A 288 12.73 -14.34 3.31
CA LEU A 288 11.32 -14.05 3.18
C LEU A 288 11.03 -12.77 3.96
N ILE A 289 10.49 -11.76 3.25
CA ILE A 289 10.00 -10.54 3.87
C ILE A 289 8.51 -10.72 4.06
N ILE A 290 8.13 -11.23 5.21
CA ILE A 290 6.73 -11.45 5.57
C ILE A 290 6.16 -10.11 6.02
N PRO A 291 5.08 -9.60 5.38
CA PRO A 291 4.44 -8.40 5.85
C PRO A 291 3.91 -8.63 7.26
N LYS A 292 4.18 -7.69 8.13
CA LYS A 292 3.69 -7.74 9.50
C LYS A 292 2.21 -7.39 9.47
N PHE A 293 1.31 -8.38 9.56
CA PHE A 293 -0.12 -8.17 9.70
C PHE A 293 -0.51 -7.32 10.90
N SER A 294 0.35 -7.31 11.91
CA SER A 294 0.22 -6.48 13.10
C SER A 294 0.28 -4.98 12.84
N ARG A 295 0.39 -4.52 11.58
CA ARG A 295 0.66 -3.12 11.27
C ARG A 295 -0.45 -2.39 10.53
N CYS A 296 -1.65 -2.94 10.54
CA CYS A 296 -2.83 -2.16 10.18
C CYS A 296 -3.32 -1.40 11.42
N ILE A 297 -3.71 -0.14 11.24
CA ILE A 297 -4.55 0.56 12.20
C ILE A 297 -5.86 -0.22 12.28
N GLN A 298 -6.32 -0.51 13.48
CA GLN A 298 -7.57 -1.25 13.69
C GLN A 298 -8.50 -0.44 14.59
N VAL A 299 -9.71 -0.18 14.10
CA VAL A 299 -10.74 0.53 14.85
C VAL A 299 -11.82 -0.46 15.27
N ASN A 300 -12.08 -0.57 16.58
CA ASN A 300 -13.14 -1.40 17.13
C ASN A 300 -13.98 -0.54 18.08
N GLY A 301 -15.07 0.02 17.57
CA GLY A 301 -15.85 1.02 18.29
C GLY A 301 -15.02 2.27 18.59
N ASP A 302 -14.86 2.59 19.87
CA ASP A 302 -14.06 3.75 20.30
C ASP A 302 -12.58 3.40 20.55
N ILE A 303 -12.20 2.15 20.38
CA ILE A 303 -10.84 1.70 20.59
C ILE A 303 -10.09 1.71 19.24
N ILE A 304 -8.95 2.38 19.22
CA ILE A 304 -8.04 2.38 18.07
C ILE A 304 -6.77 1.63 18.49
N TYR A 305 -6.43 0.59 17.74
CA TYR A 305 -5.19 -0.14 17.88
C TYR A 305 -4.20 0.35 16.84
N ILE A 306 -3.09 0.89 17.30
CA ILE A 306 -2.04 1.43 16.45
C ILE A 306 -0.82 0.51 16.55
N PRO A 307 -0.27 0.04 15.41
CA PRO A 307 0.92 -0.79 15.43
C PRO A 307 2.12 -0.03 16.01
N THR A 308 2.82 -0.63 16.95
CA THR A 308 4.03 -0.06 17.54
C THR A 308 5.30 -0.55 16.86
N LYS A 309 6.41 0.17 17.05
CA LYS A 309 7.74 -0.27 16.60
C LYS A 309 8.25 -1.47 17.42
N ASP A 310 7.64 -1.76 18.56
CA ASP A 310 8.04 -2.81 19.48
C ASP A 310 7.60 -4.19 19.03
N LYS A 311 8.30 -5.21 19.50
CA LYS A 311 8.03 -6.61 19.17
C LYS A 311 6.66 -7.12 19.65
N ASN A 312 5.98 -6.39 20.53
CA ASN A 312 4.83 -6.87 21.30
C ASN A 312 3.45 -6.39 20.86
N GLY A 313 3.32 -5.70 19.72
CA GLY A 313 1.99 -5.55 19.20
C GLY A 313 1.47 -4.14 18.97
N PHE A 314 0.31 -3.85 19.51
CA PHE A 314 -0.47 -2.66 19.23
C PHE A 314 -0.44 -1.70 20.42
N TYR A 315 -0.34 -0.42 20.13
CA TYR A 315 -0.66 0.63 21.07
C TYR A 315 -2.18 0.82 21.06
N LYS A 316 -2.80 0.72 22.21
CA LYS A 316 -4.24 0.98 22.38
C LYS A 316 -4.40 2.45 22.72
N LEU A 317 -5.06 3.19 21.83
CA LEU A 317 -5.47 4.54 22.10
C LEU A 317 -6.82 4.46 22.84
N GLU A 318 -6.82 4.71 24.12
CA GLU A 318 -8.05 4.93 24.89
C GLU A 318 -8.49 6.37 24.64
N ASP A 319 -9.81 6.55 24.59
CA ASP A 319 -10.45 7.80 24.20
C ASP A 319 -9.77 9.02 24.84
N LEU A 320 -9.15 9.86 24.02
CA LEU A 320 -8.52 11.09 24.48
C LEU A 320 -9.57 12.19 24.79
N ASP A 321 -10.84 11.95 24.43
CA ASP A 321 -11.93 12.91 24.69
C ASP A 321 -12.37 12.92 26.16
N SER A 322 -11.99 11.92 26.96
CA SER A 322 -12.34 11.89 28.41
C SER A 322 -11.46 12.77 29.30
N SER A 323 -10.37 13.34 28.76
CA SER A 323 -9.44 14.17 29.58
C SER A 323 -9.69 15.67 29.50
N SER A 324 -10.66 16.13 28.68
CA SER A 324 -11.00 17.56 28.55
C SER A 324 -12.08 18.06 29.51
N SER A 325 -12.67 17.17 30.35
CA SER A 325 -13.75 17.54 31.27
C SER A 325 -13.35 17.62 32.75
N SER A 326 -12.06 17.46 33.11
CA SER A 326 -11.65 17.44 34.52
C SER A 326 -10.71 18.56 34.94
N ASN A 327 -10.47 19.59 34.14
CA ASN A 327 -9.65 20.76 34.55
C ASN A 327 -10.41 22.10 34.53
N ASN A 328 -11.68 22.09 34.99
CA ASN A 328 -12.36 23.31 35.42
C ASN A 328 -13.02 23.09 36.78
N GLN A 329 -12.21 22.84 37.79
CA GLN A 329 -12.56 23.09 39.20
C GLN A 329 -11.25 23.13 39.98
N ILE A 330 -10.63 24.31 40.04
CA ILE A 330 -10.09 24.93 41.26
C ILE A 330 -9.86 26.42 40.95
#